data_7ffac3da7c3a2e3c8d50815685bb1257
#
_entry.id   7ffac3da7c3a2e3c8d50815685bb1257
#
_cell.length_a   1.000
_cell.length_b   1.000
_cell.length_c   1.000
_cell.angle_alpha   90.00
_cell.angle_beta   90.00
_cell.angle_gamma   90.00
#
_symmetry.space_group_name_H-M   'P 1'
#
loop_
_entity.id
_entity.type
_entity.pdbx_description
1 polymer ?
#
loop_
_entity_poly.entity_id
_entity_poly.type
_entity_poly.pdbx_seq_one_letter_code
_entity_poly.pdbx_strand_id
1 'polypeptide(L)'
;ELSRIMLAIKSLLARCKQLPTVIFDEIDTGVSGRIADAMGDIISTLALDLQIIDITHLPQVASKSGSHFVVYKEEGRTNIRPLTKSERVDEIAKMLSGSEITDAARKQAKILLG
;
A
#
# COMPACT_ATOMS: atom_id res chain seq x y z
N GLU A 1 5.98 -3.63 15.74
CA GLU A 1 5.04 -3.55 16.88
C GLU A 1 4.44 -2.16 17.07
N LEU A 2 5.27 -1.10 17.04
CA LEU A 2 4.76 0.27 17.14
C LEU A 2 3.80 0.61 15.98
N SER A 3 4.10 0.15 14.76
CA SER A 3 3.24 0.34 13.59
C SER A 3 1.87 -0.30 13.76
N ARG A 4 1.81 -1.50 14.35
CA ARG A 4 0.54 -2.19 14.61
C ARG A 4 -0.31 -1.45 15.64
N ILE A 5 0.33 -0.95 16.70
CA ILE A 5 -0.32 -0.15 17.73
C ILE A 5 -0.87 1.14 17.12
N MET A 6 -0.09 1.83 16.29
CA MET A 6 -0.52 3.04 15.61
C MET A 6 -1.71 2.79 14.69
N LEU A 7 -1.69 1.69 13.95
CA LEU A 7 -2.80 1.29 13.10
C LEU A 7 -4.07 1.06 13.91
N ALA A 8 -3.97 0.33 15.04
CA ALA A 8 -5.10 0.06 15.92
C ALA A 8 -5.68 1.35 16.50
N ILE A 9 -4.84 2.26 16.99
CA ILE A 9 -5.26 3.54 17.56
C ILE A 9 -5.96 4.41 16.50
N LYS A 10 -5.36 4.54 15.31
CA LYS A 10 -5.95 5.33 14.21
C LYS A 10 -7.27 4.74 13.75
N SER A 11 -7.39 3.41 13.71
CA SER A 11 -8.62 2.72 13.35
C SER A 11 -9.75 3.02 14.33
N LEU A 12 -9.46 2.96 15.62
CA LEU A 12 -10.43 3.27 16.67
C LEU A 12 -10.87 4.73 16.62
N LEU A 13 -9.92 5.65 16.48
CA LEU A 13 -10.21 7.08 16.37
C LEU A 13 -11.07 7.41 15.15
N ALA A 14 -10.76 6.81 14.01
CA ALA A 14 -11.51 7.01 12.78
C ALA A 14 -12.97 6.57 12.95
N ARG A 15 -13.19 5.41 13.55
CA ARG A 15 -14.55 4.88 13.80
C ARG A 15 -15.32 5.74 14.80
N CYS A 16 -14.68 6.11 15.90
CA CYS A 16 -15.32 6.91 16.95
C CYS A 16 -15.69 8.31 16.49
N LYS A 17 -14.87 8.92 15.64
CA LYS A 17 -15.06 10.28 15.15
C LYS A 17 -15.81 10.34 13.82
N GLN A 18 -16.13 9.21 13.23
CA GLN A 18 -16.76 9.11 11.91
C GLN A 18 -16.02 9.92 10.84
N LEU A 19 -14.69 9.81 10.82
CA LEU A 19 -13.86 10.52 9.86
C LEU A 19 -14.10 9.97 8.46
N PRO A 20 -14.30 10.84 7.44
CA PRO A 20 -14.54 10.38 6.07
C PRO A 20 -13.28 9.83 5.40
N THR A 21 -12.10 10.33 5.78
CA THR A 21 -10.83 9.96 5.16
C THR A 21 -9.75 9.81 6.23
N VAL A 22 -8.95 8.78 6.12
CA VAL A 22 -7.79 8.54 6.97
C VAL A 22 -6.57 8.35 6.09
N ILE A 23 -5.47 9.00 6.43
CA ILE A 23 -4.20 8.89 5.73
C ILE A 23 -3.22 8.16 6.63
N PHE A 24 -2.69 7.03 6.12
CA PHE A 24 -1.61 6.30 6.76
C PHE A 24 -0.31 6.60 5.99
N ASP A 25 0.64 7.21 6.67
CA ASP A 25 1.91 7.61 6.05
C ASP A 25 3.03 6.72 6.58
N GLU A 26 3.41 5.71 5.80
CA GLU A 26 4.50 4.79 6.09
C GLU A 26 4.42 4.15 7.48
N ILE A 27 3.22 3.75 7.90
CA ILE A 27 3.01 3.10 9.20
C ILE A 27 3.57 1.68 9.27
N ASP A 28 3.96 1.14 8.11
CA ASP A 28 4.50 -0.20 7.94
C ASP A 28 6.03 -0.24 7.92
N THR A 29 6.70 0.85 8.25
CA THR A 29 8.16 0.91 8.34
C THR A 29 8.68 -0.10 9.36
N GLY A 30 9.64 -0.91 8.94
CA GLY A 30 10.24 -1.94 9.79
C GLY A 30 9.41 -3.23 9.91
N VAL A 31 8.29 -3.30 9.20
CA VAL A 31 7.42 -4.48 9.16
C VAL A 31 7.69 -5.24 7.86
N SER A 32 7.57 -6.56 7.89
CA SER A 32 7.79 -7.39 6.70
C SER A 32 6.97 -8.68 6.76
N GLY A 33 6.93 -9.38 5.64
CA GLY A 33 6.36 -10.72 5.55
C GLY A 33 4.91 -10.82 5.98
N ARG A 34 4.63 -11.76 6.86
CA ARG A 34 3.28 -12.07 7.31
C ARG A 34 2.61 -10.91 8.03
N ILE A 35 3.39 -10.13 8.79
CA ILE A 35 2.87 -8.97 9.52
C ILE A 35 2.44 -7.88 8.55
N ALA A 36 3.24 -7.62 7.51
CA ALA A 36 2.88 -6.67 6.47
C ALA A 36 1.60 -7.09 5.73
N ASP A 37 1.46 -8.37 5.44
CA ASP A 37 0.27 -8.91 4.80
C ASP A 37 -0.98 -8.71 5.69
N ALA A 38 -0.86 -9.02 6.98
CA ALA A 38 -1.94 -8.81 7.95
C ALA A 38 -2.33 -7.33 8.08
N MET A 39 -1.37 -6.42 8.05
CA MET A 39 -1.65 -4.97 8.05
C MET A 39 -2.41 -4.55 6.81
N GLY A 40 -2.03 -5.08 5.65
CA GLY A 40 -2.74 -4.83 4.40
C GLY A 40 -4.20 -5.28 4.47
N ASP A 41 -4.46 -6.43 5.06
CA ASP A 41 -5.81 -6.94 5.25
C ASP A 41 -6.65 -6.06 6.18
N ILE A 42 -6.06 -5.57 7.26
CA ILE A 42 -6.73 -4.64 8.18
C ILE A 42 -7.09 -3.33 7.46
N ILE A 43 -6.15 -2.77 6.71
CA ILE A 43 -6.39 -1.54 5.96
C ILE A 43 -7.48 -1.74 4.91
N SER A 44 -7.46 -2.85 4.19
CA SER A 44 -8.51 -3.21 3.23
C SER A 44 -9.88 -3.29 3.86
N THR A 45 -9.97 -3.88 5.05
CA THR A 45 -11.23 -3.99 5.78
C THR A 45 -11.75 -2.62 6.21
N LEU A 46 -10.87 -1.76 6.69
CA LEU A 46 -11.23 -0.37 7.03
C LEU A 46 -11.72 0.41 5.82
N ALA A 47 -11.14 0.15 4.66
CA ALA A 47 -11.50 0.84 3.42
C ALA A 47 -12.90 0.53 2.92
N LEU A 48 -13.58 -0.47 3.48
CA LEU A 48 -14.99 -0.74 3.18
C LEU A 48 -15.92 0.34 3.71
N ASP A 49 -15.54 0.96 4.83
CA ASP A 49 -16.36 1.97 5.52
C ASP A 49 -15.80 3.39 5.42
N LEU A 50 -14.52 3.52 5.09
CA LEU A 50 -13.79 4.78 5.08
C LEU A 50 -13.01 4.93 3.79
N GLN A 51 -12.73 6.17 3.40
CA GLN A 51 -11.69 6.41 2.38
C GLN A 51 -10.33 6.32 3.06
N ILE A 52 -9.51 5.37 2.60
CA ILE A 52 -8.16 5.19 3.10
C ILE A 52 -7.17 5.60 2.02
N ILE A 53 -6.24 6.46 2.38
CA ILE A 53 -5.08 6.80 1.55
C ILE A 53 -3.87 6.26 2.31
N ASP A 54 -3.19 5.29 1.72
CA ASP A 54 -2.04 4.66 2.34
C ASP A 54 -0.77 4.89 1.52
N ILE A 55 0.25 5.44 2.17
CA ILE A 55 1.56 5.67 1.57
C ILE A 55 2.46 4.56 2.08
N THR A 56 2.87 3.67 1.20
CA THR A 56 3.65 2.49 1.55
C THR A 56 4.69 2.17 0.49
N HIS A 57 5.75 1.50 0.92
CA HIS A 57 6.76 0.92 0.04
C HIS A 57 6.75 -0.62 0.09
N LEU A 58 5.76 -1.21 0.77
CA LEU A 58 5.66 -2.66 0.90
C LEU A 58 4.67 -3.24 -0.12
N PRO A 59 5.12 -4.17 -0.96
CA PRO A 59 4.26 -4.78 -1.97
C PRO A 59 3.07 -5.53 -1.37
N GLN A 60 3.22 -6.13 -0.19
CA GLN A 60 2.14 -6.82 0.50
C GLN A 60 0.98 -5.90 0.88
N VAL A 61 1.28 -4.65 1.18
CA VAL A 61 0.27 -3.63 1.52
C VAL A 61 -0.29 -3.00 0.24
N ALA A 62 0.59 -2.56 -0.65
CA ALA A 62 0.20 -1.89 -1.91
C ALA A 62 -0.72 -2.76 -2.78
N SER A 63 -0.48 -4.08 -2.81
CA SER A 63 -1.26 -5.00 -3.63
C SER A 63 -2.71 -5.15 -3.20
N LYS A 64 -3.04 -4.79 -1.97
CA LYS A 64 -4.39 -4.93 -1.40
C LYS A 64 -5.33 -3.76 -1.75
N SER A 65 -4.81 -2.69 -2.32
CA SER A 65 -5.63 -1.51 -2.62
C SER A 65 -6.50 -1.71 -3.87
N GLY A 66 -7.63 -1.03 -3.91
CA GLY A 66 -8.48 -0.98 -5.10
C GLY A 66 -7.91 -0.08 -6.18
N SER A 67 -7.21 0.98 -5.80
CA SER A 67 -6.57 1.94 -6.69
C SER A 67 -5.12 2.12 -6.30
N HIS A 68 -4.25 2.28 -7.27
CA HIS A 68 -2.83 2.43 -7.05
C HIS A 68 -2.31 3.66 -7.81
N PHE A 69 -1.65 4.55 -7.11
CA PHE A 69 -1.00 5.73 -7.66
C PHE A 69 0.49 5.63 -7.45
N VAL A 70 1.26 6.20 -8.36
CA VAL A 70 2.70 6.30 -8.20
C VAL A 70 3.10 7.77 -8.12
N VAL A 71 4.03 8.05 -7.20
CA VAL A 71 4.65 9.38 -7.04
C VAL A 71 6.00 9.33 -7.74
N TYR A 72 6.25 10.29 -8.60
CA TYR A 72 7.50 10.36 -9.35
C TYR A 72 7.96 11.80 -9.52
N LYS A 73 9.25 11.96 -9.78
CA LYS A 73 9.84 13.28 -10.06
C LYS A 73 10.15 13.40 -11.54
N GLU A 74 9.77 14.54 -12.10
CA GLU A 74 10.04 14.89 -13.49
C GLU A 74 10.39 16.38 -13.54
N GLU A 75 11.51 16.71 -14.12
CA GLU A 75 12.02 18.09 -14.22
C GLU A 75 12.00 18.84 -12.88
N GLY A 76 12.42 18.16 -11.81
CA GLY A 76 12.47 18.73 -10.47
C GLY A 76 11.12 18.87 -9.78
N ARG A 77 10.04 18.46 -10.42
CA ARG A 77 8.68 18.50 -9.85
C ARG A 77 8.22 17.13 -9.41
N THR A 78 7.54 17.08 -8.29
CA THR A 78 6.89 15.86 -7.82
C THR A 78 5.51 15.76 -8.46
N ASN A 79 5.24 14.62 -9.09
CA ASN A 79 3.99 14.32 -9.77
C ASN A 79 3.38 13.05 -9.20
N ILE A 80 2.07 12.89 -9.40
CA ILE A 80 1.35 11.67 -9.02
C ILE A 80 0.44 11.28 -10.18
N ARG A 81 0.34 9.99 -10.46
CA ARG A 81 -0.57 9.48 -11.48
C ARG A 81 -1.13 8.12 -11.10
N PRO A 82 -2.35 7.79 -11.55
CA PRO A 82 -2.91 6.45 -11.37
C PRO A 82 -2.21 5.45 -12.28
N LEU A 83 -2.20 4.20 -11.85
CA LEU A 83 -1.64 3.09 -12.63
C LEU A 83 -2.75 2.28 -13.28
N THR A 84 -2.51 1.83 -14.51
CA THR A 84 -3.33 0.82 -15.16
C THR A 84 -3.04 -0.54 -14.53
N LYS A 85 -3.87 -1.56 -14.82
CA LYS A 85 -3.64 -2.92 -14.30
C LYS A 85 -2.27 -3.47 -14.68
N SER A 86 -1.86 -3.26 -15.92
CA SER A 86 -0.55 -3.69 -16.42
C SER A 86 0.59 -2.96 -15.73
N GLU A 87 0.50 -1.65 -15.61
CA GLU A 87 1.50 -0.84 -14.90
C GLU A 87 1.59 -1.20 -13.42
N ARG A 88 0.47 -1.56 -12.82
CA ARG A 88 0.41 -1.97 -11.42
C ARG A 88 1.20 -3.26 -11.18
N VAL A 89 1.08 -4.24 -12.08
CA VAL A 89 1.89 -5.47 -12.01
C VAL A 89 3.38 -5.13 -12.03
N ASP A 90 3.79 -4.26 -12.94
CA ASP A 90 5.18 -3.84 -13.06
C ASP A 90 5.67 -3.09 -11.83
N GLU A 91 4.84 -2.22 -11.26
CA GLU A 91 5.20 -1.47 -10.04
C GLU A 91 5.37 -2.39 -8.83
N ILE A 92 4.44 -3.33 -8.63
CA ILE A 92 4.55 -4.32 -7.55
C ILE A 92 5.78 -5.22 -7.78
N ALA A 93 6.03 -5.64 -9.00
CA ALA A 93 7.22 -6.42 -9.34
C ALA A 93 8.52 -5.65 -9.02
N LYS A 94 8.55 -4.36 -9.32
CA LYS A 94 9.68 -3.49 -9.00
C LYS A 94 9.90 -3.37 -7.48
N MET A 95 8.82 -3.25 -6.72
CA MET A 95 8.88 -3.24 -5.25
C MET A 95 9.46 -4.54 -4.69
N LEU A 96 9.15 -5.67 -5.33
CA LEU A 96 9.65 -6.99 -4.92
C LEU A 96 11.13 -7.20 -5.27
N SER A 97 11.55 -6.76 -6.44
CA SER A 97 12.90 -7.04 -6.95
C SER A 97 13.91 -5.91 -6.75
N GLY A 98 13.45 -4.74 -6.36
CA GLY A 98 14.29 -3.55 -6.24
C GLY A 98 14.35 -2.77 -7.55
N SER A 99 15.51 -2.72 -8.22
CA SER A 99 15.70 -1.85 -9.38
C SER A 99 15.26 -2.44 -10.72
N GLU A 100 15.37 -3.75 -10.88
CA GLU A 100 15.05 -4.42 -12.14
C GLU A 100 13.84 -5.32 -12.02
N ILE A 101 12.97 -5.27 -13.04
CA ILE A 101 11.78 -6.12 -13.07
C ILE A 101 12.16 -7.45 -13.72
N THR A 102 12.11 -8.53 -12.94
CA THR A 102 12.36 -9.89 -13.43
C THR A 102 11.03 -10.59 -13.73
N ASP A 103 11.08 -11.66 -14.53
CA ASP A 103 9.90 -12.48 -14.80
C ASP A 103 9.37 -13.13 -13.54
N ALA A 104 10.26 -13.56 -12.64
CA ALA A 104 9.87 -14.11 -11.33
C ALA A 104 9.13 -13.07 -10.48
N ALA A 105 9.61 -11.82 -10.47
CA ALA A 105 8.96 -10.73 -9.75
C ALA A 105 7.58 -10.40 -10.32
N ARG A 106 7.43 -10.40 -11.64
CA ARG A 106 6.11 -10.22 -12.29
C ARG A 106 5.13 -11.32 -11.92
N LYS A 107 5.61 -12.55 -11.90
CA LYS A 107 4.80 -13.70 -11.52
C LYS A 107 4.31 -13.58 -10.08
N GLN A 108 5.20 -13.22 -9.18
CA GLN A 108 4.87 -13.00 -7.77
C GLN A 108 3.92 -11.80 -7.60
N ALA A 109 4.14 -10.73 -8.34
CA ALA A 109 3.26 -9.57 -8.33
C ALA A 109 1.82 -9.93 -8.71
N LYS A 110 1.66 -10.74 -9.75
CA LYS A 110 0.34 -11.22 -10.17
C LYS A 110 -0.34 -12.06 -9.09
N ILE A 111 0.42 -12.87 -8.37
CA ILE A 111 -0.09 -13.67 -7.25
C ILE A 111 -0.57 -12.75 -6.12
N LEU A 112 0.21 -11.74 -5.77
CA LEU A 112 -0.15 -10.78 -4.72
C LEU A 112 -1.41 -9.96 -5.09
N LEU A 113 -1.54 -9.60 -6.36
CA LEU A 113 -2.69 -8.83 -6.83
C LEU A 113 -3.97 -9.66 -6.96
N GLY A 114 -3.84 -10.95 -7.07
CA GLY A 114 -4.96 -11.89 -7.16
C GLY A 114 -5.42 -12.15 -8.58
#